data_8dc97edf9e469f3c05b69d31eecef3c0
#
_entry.id   8dc97edf9e469f3c05b69d31eecef3c0
#
_cell.length_a   1.000
_cell.length_b   1.000
_cell.length_c   1.000
_cell.angle_alpha   90.00
_cell.angle_beta   90.00
_cell.angle_gamma   90.00
#
_symmetry.space_group_name_H-M   'P 1'
#
loop_
_entity.id
_entity.type
_entity.pdbx_description
1 polymer ?
#
loop_
_entity_poly.entity_id
_entity_poly.type
_entity_poly.pdbx_seq_one_letter_code
_entity_poly.pdbx_strand_id
1 'polypeptide(L)'
;PYIKDYRYLPIDKVEYLLRRIFKEYKIEVLREGTAFNGVYVVARIHYRNPATGEWSYHDGIGAAQLQTKQGSSPADLANINNGALSMAFPIAKTVAVKDAADHFGTIFGANLNRKDSVAYVMDSGIVEAKVSPEDKRTMAMIDHCETIDQLDLYEECNETPEHLQQYLTDKRNSLNGK
;
A
#
# COMPACT_ATOMS: atom_id res chain seq x y z
N PRO A 1 11.36 13.09 4.11
CA PRO A 1 12.77 13.45 4.19
C PRO A 1 13.64 12.65 3.22
N TYR A 2 14.83 13.17 2.90
CA TYR A 2 15.81 12.55 2.00
C TYR A 2 17.09 12.25 2.76
N ILE A 3 17.71 11.10 2.46
CA ILE A 3 19.05 10.77 2.88
C ILE A 3 19.83 10.41 1.61
N LYS A 4 20.86 11.18 1.24
CA LYS A 4 21.67 10.96 0.03
C LYS A 4 20.82 10.71 -1.21
N ASP A 5 19.89 11.61 -1.52
CA ASP A 5 18.96 11.55 -2.67
C ASP A 5 17.89 10.42 -2.59
N TYR A 6 17.83 9.64 -1.53
CA TYR A 6 16.77 8.67 -1.30
C TYR A 6 15.64 9.25 -0.47
N ARG A 7 14.42 9.02 -0.91
CA ARG A 7 13.22 9.29 -0.10
C ARG A 7 13.15 8.26 1.03
N TYR A 8 12.70 8.73 2.18
CA TYR A 8 12.74 7.93 3.39
C TYR A 8 11.50 8.20 4.25
N LEU A 9 10.82 7.13 4.66
CA LEU A 9 9.73 7.22 5.63
C LEU A 9 10.30 6.96 7.03
N PRO A 10 10.25 7.93 7.97
CA PRO A 10 10.73 7.74 9.34
C PRO A 10 9.93 6.66 10.06
N ILE A 11 10.56 5.93 10.98
CA ILE A 11 9.91 4.84 11.73
C ILE A 11 8.74 5.34 12.59
N ASP A 12 8.83 6.52 13.16
CA ASP A 12 7.75 7.16 13.92
C ASP A 12 6.48 7.36 13.08
N LYS A 13 6.63 7.62 11.77
CA LYS A 13 5.51 7.73 10.84
C LYS A 13 4.92 6.36 10.49
N VAL A 14 5.77 5.34 10.33
CA VAL A 14 5.30 3.96 10.14
C VAL A 14 4.46 3.52 11.35
N GLU A 15 4.97 3.69 12.56
CA GLU A 15 4.22 3.35 13.78
C GLU A 15 2.95 4.18 13.96
N TYR A 16 2.98 5.47 13.60
CA TYR A 16 1.79 6.32 13.59
C TYR A 16 0.73 5.76 12.63
N LEU A 17 1.11 5.37 11.42
CA LEU A 17 0.19 4.80 10.43
C LEU A 17 -0.38 3.46 10.92
N LEU A 18 0.45 2.59 11.51
CA LEU A 18 -0.02 1.32 12.08
C LEU A 18 -1.13 1.55 13.12
N ARG A 19 -0.93 2.49 14.05
CA ARG A 19 -1.95 2.85 15.07
C ARG A 19 -3.22 3.41 14.45
N ARG A 20 -3.10 4.21 13.39
CA ARG A 20 -4.25 4.87 12.76
C ARG A 20 -5.09 3.91 11.94
N ILE A 21 -4.45 2.97 11.24
CA ILE A 21 -5.11 2.07 10.28
C ILE A 21 -5.60 0.79 10.99
N PHE A 22 -4.74 0.14 11.76
CA PHE A 22 -5.06 -1.18 12.32
C PHE A 22 -5.61 -1.14 13.73
N LYS A 23 -5.42 -0.03 14.49
CA LYS A 23 -5.79 0.13 15.90
C LYS A 23 -5.14 -0.91 16.83
N GLU A 24 -5.31 -2.20 16.52
CA GLU A 24 -4.71 -3.34 17.22
C GLU A 24 -3.54 -3.89 16.37
N TYR A 25 -2.33 -3.75 16.86
CA TYR A 25 -1.13 -4.31 16.25
C TYR A 25 -0.05 -4.61 17.31
N LYS A 26 0.86 -5.52 16.99
CA LYS A 26 2.03 -5.86 17.80
C LYS A 26 3.25 -6.01 16.91
N ILE A 27 4.37 -5.47 17.34
CA ILE A 27 5.68 -5.71 16.71
C ILE A 27 6.43 -6.70 17.56
N GLU A 28 6.89 -7.79 16.94
CA GLU A 28 7.63 -8.87 17.57
C GLU A 28 8.97 -9.07 16.87
N VAL A 29 10.05 -9.24 17.63
CA VAL A 29 11.33 -9.66 17.10
C VAL A 29 11.36 -11.19 17.15
N LEU A 30 11.43 -11.81 15.97
CA LEU A 30 11.44 -13.26 15.83
C LEU A 30 12.84 -13.85 15.95
N ARG A 31 13.81 -13.14 15.39
CA ARG A 31 15.21 -13.57 15.36
C ARG A 31 16.12 -12.37 15.25
N GLU A 32 17.24 -12.49 15.88
CA GLU A 32 18.34 -11.52 15.81
C GLU A 32 19.67 -12.26 15.83
N GLY A 33 20.71 -11.64 15.30
CA GLY A 33 22.05 -12.23 15.31
C GLY A 33 23.06 -11.37 14.61
N THR A 34 24.27 -11.90 14.57
CA THR A 34 25.41 -11.30 13.86
C THR A 34 25.80 -12.17 12.67
N ALA A 35 26.17 -11.53 11.59
CA ALA A 35 26.70 -12.18 10.40
C ALA A 35 27.84 -11.32 9.82
N PHE A 36 29.04 -11.91 9.67
CA PHE A 36 30.21 -11.18 9.21
C PHE A 36 30.49 -9.93 10.08
N ASN A 37 30.47 -8.75 9.46
CA ASN A 37 30.70 -7.46 10.10
C ASN A 37 29.36 -6.68 10.31
N GLY A 38 28.26 -7.37 10.44
CA GLY A 38 26.95 -6.79 10.62
C GLY A 38 26.06 -7.53 11.59
N VAL A 39 24.91 -6.94 11.86
CA VAL A 39 23.83 -7.55 12.63
C VAL A 39 22.59 -7.67 11.73
N TYR A 40 21.74 -8.64 12.02
CA TYR A 40 20.44 -8.76 11.38
C TYR A 40 19.35 -8.93 12.42
N VAL A 41 18.15 -8.51 12.05
CA VAL A 41 16.91 -8.66 12.82
C VAL A 41 15.81 -9.11 11.87
N VAL A 42 15.03 -10.10 12.30
CA VAL A 42 13.77 -10.48 11.68
C VAL A 42 12.65 -10.02 12.59
N ALA A 43 11.79 -9.14 12.10
CA ALA A 43 10.67 -8.61 12.83
C ALA A 43 9.36 -9.01 12.17
N ARG A 44 8.32 -9.19 12.99
CA ARG A 44 6.96 -9.46 12.57
C ARG A 44 6.03 -8.36 13.04
N ILE A 45 5.21 -7.86 12.15
CA ILE A 45 4.08 -6.99 12.48
C ILE A 45 2.81 -7.85 12.45
N HIS A 46 2.24 -8.11 13.62
CA HIS A 46 0.89 -8.66 13.73
C HIS A 46 -0.10 -7.50 13.68
N TYR A 47 -1.19 -7.68 13.00
CA TYR A 47 -2.25 -6.69 12.92
C TYR A 47 -3.62 -7.35 12.79
N ARG A 48 -4.63 -6.69 13.32
CA ARG A 48 -6.00 -7.10 13.10
C ARG A 48 -6.52 -6.49 11.80
N ASN A 49 -6.88 -7.35 10.85
CA ASN A 49 -7.39 -6.90 9.55
C ASN A 49 -8.70 -6.12 9.76
N PRO A 50 -8.77 -4.83 9.37
CA PRO A 50 -9.96 -4.01 9.59
C PRO A 50 -11.20 -4.50 8.83
N ALA A 51 -11.03 -5.24 7.74
CA ALA A 51 -12.14 -5.75 6.93
C ALA A 51 -12.71 -7.08 7.46
N THR A 52 -11.84 -8.01 7.92
CA THR A 52 -12.26 -9.34 8.36
C THR A 52 -12.30 -9.50 9.88
N GLY A 53 -11.62 -8.63 10.61
CA GLY A 53 -11.44 -8.74 12.07
C GLY A 53 -10.48 -9.86 12.50
N GLU A 54 -9.84 -10.54 11.57
CA GLU A 54 -8.89 -11.62 11.84
C GLU A 54 -7.47 -11.10 12.05
N TRP A 55 -6.66 -11.84 12.83
CA TRP A 55 -5.26 -11.56 12.98
C TRP A 55 -4.48 -12.05 11.77
N SER A 56 -3.64 -11.17 11.24
CA SER A 56 -2.70 -11.43 10.14
C SER A 56 -1.33 -10.89 10.50
N TYR A 57 -0.31 -11.22 9.73
CA TYR A 57 1.04 -10.72 9.98
C TYR A 57 1.85 -10.54 8.69
N HIS A 58 2.87 -9.71 8.78
CA HIS A 58 3.94 -9.56 7.78
C HIS A 58 5.29 -9.62 8.47
N ASP A 59 6.22 -10.34 7.86
CA ASP A 59 7.61 -10.46 8.32
C ASP A 59 8.49 -9.52 7.51
N GLY A 60 9.52 -8.99 8.14
CA GLY A 60 10.52 -8.18 7.50
C GLY A 60 11.91 -8.45 8.06
N ILE A 61 12.91 -8.22 7.23
CA ILE A 61 14.31 -8.45 7.53
C ILE A 61 15.07 -7.12 7.48
N GLY A 62 15.86 -6.85 8.48
CA GLY A 62 16.73 -5.69 8.53
C GLY A 62 18.13 -6.08 8.91
N ALA A 63 19.11 -5.40 8.31
CA ALA A 63 20.51 -5.56 8.66
C ALA A 63 21.19 -4.20 8.81
N ALA A 64 22.21 -4.16 9.63
CA ALA A 64 23.06 -2.99 9.79
C ALA A 64 24.51 -3.42 9.96
N GLN A 65 25.41 -2.72 9.27
CA GLN A 65 26.84 -2.95 9.38
C GLN A 65 27.37 -2.40 10.72
N LEU A 66 28.27 -3.13 11.35
CA LEU A 66 29.02 -2.65 12.52
C LEU A 66 29.99 -1.54 12.08
N GLN A 67 29.93 -0.44 12.78
CA GLN A 67 30.84 0.68 12.52
C GLN A 67 32.27 0.30 12.86
N THR A 68 33.20 0.57 11.95
CA THR A 68 34.64 0.38 12.12
C THR A 68 35.35 1.74 12.23
N LYS A 69 36.59 1.73 12.67
CA LYS A 69 37.44 2.93 12.70
C LYS A 69 37.58 3.50 11.29
N GLN A 70 37.57 4.82 11.19
CA GLN A 70 37.73 5.51 9.93
C GLN A 70 38.99 5.08 9.18
N GLY A 71 38.82 4.74 7.89
CA GLY A 71 39.93 4.30 7.03
C GLY A 71 40.32 2.83 7.17
N SER A 72 39.72 2.08 8.10
CA SER A 72 39.97 0.65 8.24
C SER A 72 39.05 -0.19 7.35
N SER A 73 39.51 -1.41 7.03
CA SER A 73 38.69 -2.35 6.28
C SER A 73 37.46 -2.80 7.10
N PRO A 74 36.23 -2.80 6.53
CA PRO A 74 35.06 -3.37 7.20
C PRO A 74 35.18 -4.87 7.48
N ALA A 75 36.09 -5.57 6.79
CA ALA A 75 36.31 -7.00 6.98
C ALA A 75 37.19 -7.29 8.20
N ASP A 76 37.87 -6.29 8.75
CA ASP A 76 38.74 -6.44 9.93
C ASP A 76 37.93 -6.19 11.21
N LEU A 77 37.52 -7.28 11.85
CA LEU A 77 36.73 -7.23 13.09
C LEU A 77 37.48 -6.58 14.28
N ALA A 78 38.81 -6.55 14.23
CA ALA A 78 39.64 -5.89 15.28
C ALA A 78 39.43 -4.36 15.27
N ASN A 79 38.95 -3.80 14.19
CA ASN A 79 38.71 -2.36 14.04
C ASN A 79 37.28 -1.93 14.33
N ILE A 80 36.42 -2.83 14.85
CA ILE A 80 35.05 -2.49 15.23
C ILE A 80 35.10 -1.48 16.39
N ASN A 81 34.30 -0.43 16.28
CA ASN A 81 34.18 0.60 17.30
C ASN A 81 33.51 0.04 18.57
N ASN A 82 33.96 0.50 19.72
CA ASN A 82 33.28 0.20 20.98
C ASN A 82 31.83 0.71 20.92
N GLY A 83 30.88 -0.14 21.33
CA GLY A 83 29.45 0.20 21.28
C GLY A 83 28.78 0.07 19.90
N ALA A 84 29.49 -0.39 18.87
CA ALA A 84 28.94 -0.57 17.53
C ALA A 84 27.70 -1.46 17.52
N LEU A 85 27.63 -2.51 18.34
CA LEU A 85 26.46 -3.38 18.50
C LEU A 85 25.27 -2.62 19.06
N SER A 86 25.44 -1.77 20.04
CA SER A 86 24.39 -0.98 20.67
C SER A 86 23.72 0.00 19.68
N MET A 87 24.44 0.40 18.63
CA MET A 87 23.90 1.24 17.56
C MET A 87 23.34 0.42 16.41
N ALA A 88 23.98 -0.69 16.06
CA ALA A 88 23.62 -1.49 14.90
C ALA A 88 22.27 -2.23 15.07
N PHE A 89 22.01 -2.81 16.25
CA PHE A 89 20.74 -3.52 16.50
C PHE A 89 19.50 -2.63 16.40
N PRO A 90 19.43 -1.42 16.98
CA PRO A 90 18.31 -0.51 16.80
C PRO A 90 18.09 -0.12 15.32
N ILE A 91 19.17 0.06 14.57
CA ILE A 91 19.09 0.35 13.12
C ILE A 91 18.52 -0.86 12.38
N ALA A 92 19.07 -2.06 12.60
CA ALA A 92 18.62 -3.30 11.97
C ALA A 92 17.13 -3.57 12.30
N LYS A 93 16.70 -3.40 13.54
CA LYS A 93 15.30 -3.51 13.96
C LYS A 93 14.43 -2.51 13.22
N THR A 94 14.84 -1.26 13.12
CA THR A 94 14.09 -0.22 12.40
C THR A 94 13.93 -0.57 10.92
N VAL A 95 14.96 -1.09 10.28
CA VAL A 95 14.92 -1.54 8.88
C VAL A 95 13.98 -2.73 8.75
N ALA A 96 14.05 -3.72 9.64
CA ALA A 96 13.18 -4.89 9.63
C ALA A 96 11.69 -4.52 9.77
N VAL A 97 11.36 -3.60 10.68
CA VAL A 97 9.97 -3.14 10.86
C VAL A 97 9.48 -2.39 9.62
N LYS A 98 10.32 -1.60 8.96
CA LYS A 98 9.96 -0.91 7.72
C LYS A 98 9.75 -1.90 6.58
N ASP A 99 10.62 -2.88 6.43
CA ASP A 99 10.52 -3.94 5.44
C ASP A 99 9.21 -4.74 5.61
N ALA A 100 8.87 -5.10 6.86
CA ALA A 100 7.57 -5.70 7.16
C ALA A 100 6.38 -4.78 6.82
N ALA A 101 6.53 -3.47 7.05
CA ALA A 101 5.50 -2.49 6.79
C ALA A 101 5.30 -2.21 5.28
N ASP A 102 6.34 -2.39 4.46
CA ASP A 102 6.25 -2.20 3.01
C ASP A 102 5.21 -3.13 2.36
N HIS A 103 4.90 -4.26 2.98
CA HIS A 103 3.83 -5.17 2.55
C HIS A 103 2.43 -4.54 2.60
N PHE A 104 2.23 -3.46 3.37
CA PHE A 104 0.98 -2.68 3.39
C PHE A 104 0.87 -1.68 2.22
N GLY A 105 1.91 -1.58 1.39
CA GLY A 105 1.91 -0.77 0.18
C GLY A 105 2.53 0.62 0.33
N THR A 106 2.26 1.48 -0.66
CA THR A 106 2.97 2.75 -0.86
C THR A 106 2.80 3.76 0.27
N ILE A 107 1.70 3.70 1.03
CA ILE A 107 1.47 4.54 2.21
C ILE A 107 2.54 4.30 3.28
N PHE A 108 3.02 3.06 3.41
CA PHE A 108 4.07 2.67 4.35
C PHE A 108 5.48 2.80 3.80
N GLY A 109 5.64 3.23 2.56
CA GLY A 109 6.95 3.51 1.97
C GLY A 109 7.38 2.54 0.89
N ALA A 110 6.57 1.53 0.56
CA ALA A 110 6.85 0.62 -0.52
C ALA A 110 7.11 1.39 -1.83
N ASN A 111 8.16 1.04 -2.53
CA ASN A 111 8.54 1.61 -3.83
C ASN A 111 8.94 3.11 -3.84
N LEU A 112 9.14 3.76 -2.70
CA LEU A 112 9.48 5.20 -2.63
C LEU A 112 10.70 5.60 -3.48
N ASN A 113 11.66 4.69 -3.67
CA ASN A 113 12.91 4.92 -4.39
C ASN A 113 13.02 4.11 -5.67
N ARG A 114 11.94 3.48 -6.10
CA ARG A 114 11.91 2.73 -7.35
C ARG A 114 12.02 3.70 -8.51
N LYS A 115 13.05 3.52 -9.35
CA LYS A 115 13.31 4.36 -10.54
C LYS A 115 12.47 3.92 -11.74
N ASP A 116 12.18 2.65 -11.83
CA ASP A 116 11.19 2.09 -12.71
C ASP A 116 9.82 2.36 -12.08
N SER A 117 9.25 3.51 -12.35
CA SER A 117 7.81 3.59 -12.31
C SER A 117 7.32 2.63 -13.39
N VAL A 118 7.15 1.36 -13.06
CA VAL A 118 6.07 0.61 -13.65
C VAL A 118 4.87 1.44 -13.24
N ALA A 119 4.47 2.35 -14.14
CA ALA A 119 3.12 2.83 -14.11
C ALA A 119 2.30 1.53 -14.12
N TYR A 120 1.88 1.09 -12.94
CA TYR A 120 0.74 0.24 -12.84
C TYR A 120 -0.39 1.14 -13.33
N VAL A 121 -0.46 1.25 -14.64
CA VAL A 121 -1.74 1.42 -15.27
C VAL A 121 -2.44 0.15 -14.81
N MET A 122 -3.19 0.22 -13.70
CA MET A 122 -4.25 -0.75 -13.50
C MET A 122 -4.93 -0.79 -14.85
N ASP A 123 -4.78 -1.93 -15.52
CA ASP A 123 -5.48 -2.11 -16.77
C ASP A 123 -6.93 -1.78 -16.43
N SER A 124 -7.39 -0.62 -16.84
CA SER A 124 -8.77 -0.18 -16.66
C SER A 124 -9.75 -1.20 -17.24
N GLY A 125 -9.25 -2.16 -18.03
CA GLY A 125 -9.96 -3.35 -18.45
C GLY A 125 -10.34 -4.33 -17.33
N ILE A 126 -9.74 -4.21 -16.11
CA ILE A 126 -10.19 -5.00 -14.93
C ILE A 126 -11.17 -4.19 -14.07
N VAL A 127 -11.13 -2.86 -14.13
CA VAL A 127 -11.95 -1.97 -13.28
C VAL A 127 -13.03 -1.25 -14.07
N GLU A 128 -12.79 -1.00 -15.34
CA GLU A 128 -13.82 -0.55 -16.28
C GLU A 128 -13.94 -1.63 -17.36
N ALA A 129 -15.03 -2.40 -17.32
CA ALA A 129 -15.52 -3.01 -18.56
C ALA A 129 -15.48 -1.88 -19.59
N LYS A 130 -14.67 -2.05 -20.66
CA LYS A 130 -14.60 -1.04 -21.73
C LYS A 130 -16.04 -0.80 -22.20
N VAL A 131 -16.64 0.27 -21.67
CA VAL A 131 -17.98 0.65 -22.07
C VAL A 131 -17.91 0.85 -23.58
N SER A 132 -18.61 0.06 -24.32
CA SER A 132 -18.59 0.11 -25.78
C SER A 132 -18.99 1.52 -26.24
N PRO A 133 -18.61 1.98 -27.42
CA PRO A 133 -19.10 3.25 -27.94
C PRO A 133 -20.62 3.32 -28.01
N GLU A 134 -21.29 2.17 -28.17
CA GLU A 134 -22.75 2.03 -28.17
C GLU A 134 -23.31 2.19 -26.76
N ASP A 135 -22.70 1.54 -25.76
CA ASP A 135 -23.10 1.69 -24.36
C ASP A 135 -22.92 3.13 -23.86
N LYS A 136 -21.84 3.80 -24.26
CA LYS A 136 -21.63 5.23 -23.95
C LYS A 136 -22.74 6.11 -24.50
N ARG A 137 -23.23 5.82 -25.71
CA ARG A 137 -24.35 6.54 -26.29
C ARG A 137 -25.66 6.26 -25.54
N THR A 138 -25.91 5.00 -25.21
CA THR A 138 -27.06 4.59 -24.41
C THR A 138 -27.07 5.23 -23.03
N MET A 139 -25.92 5.21 -22.32
CA MET A 139 -25.78 5.87 -21.03
C MET A 139 -25.97 7.39 -21.13
N ALA A 140 -25.44 8.04 -22.18
CA ALA A 140 -25.62 9.46 -22.39
C ALA A 140 -27.09 9.82 -22.67
N MET A 141 -27.82 8.98 -23.37
CA MET A 141 -29.28 9.18 -23.58
C MET A 141 -30.06 9.05 -22.26
N ILE A 142 -29.74 8.05 -21.45
CA ILE A 142 -30.32 7.86 -20.11
C ILE A 142 -30.01 9.06 -19.21
N ASP A 143 -28.76 9.54 -19.23
CA ASP A 143 -28.34 10.70 -18.43
C ASP A 143 -29.06 12.00 -18.84
N HIS A 144 -29.41 12.12 -20.08
CA HIS A 144 -30.15 13.30 -20.60
C HIS A 144 -31.60 13.36 -20.13
N CYS A 145 -32.16 12.25 -19.62
CA CYS A 145 -33.48 12.24 -19.01
C CYS A 145 -33.46 12.96 -17.66
N GLU A 146 -34.17 14.09 -17.57
CA GLU A 146 -34.24 14.93 -16.37
C GLU A 146 -35.49 14.63 -15.52
N THR A 147 -36.49 13.95 -16.10
CA THR A 147 -37.75 13.57 -15.44
C THR A 147 -38.03 12.08 -15.62
N ILE A 148 -38.88 11.54 -14.75
CA ILE A 148 -39.34 10.14 -14.86
C ILE A 148 -40.11 9.91 -16.15
N ASP A 149 -40.98 10.84 -16.56
CA ASP A 149 -41.76 10.72 -17.80
C ASP A 149 -40.83 10.62 -19.03
N GLN A 150 -39.71 11.35 -19.03
CA GLN A 150 -38.72 11.24 -20.10
C GLN A 150 -37.98 9.89 -20.08
N LEU A 151 -37.72 9.35 -18.90
CA LEU A 151 -37.09 8.05 -18.76
C LEU A 151 -38.04 6.92 -19.20
N ASP A 152 -39.33 7.01 -18.86
CA ASP A 152 -40.35 6.06 -19.28
C ASP A 152 -40.51 6.08 -20.81
N LEU A 153 -40.55 7.27 -21.40
CA LEU A 153 -40.60 7.41 -22.87
C LEU A 153 -39.35 6.83 -23.55
N TYR A 154 -38.16 6.99 -22.90
CA TYR A 154 -36.95 6.40 -23.41
C TYR A 154 -37.02 4.87 -23.40
N GLU A 155 -37.52 4.25 -22.32
CA GLU A 155 -37.70 2.79 -22.22
C GLU A 155 -38.72 2.24 -23.23
N GLU A 156 -39.81 2.98 -23.52
CA GLU A 156 -40.79 2.58 -24.53
C GLU A 156 -40.21 2.60 -25.96
N CYS A 157 -39.26 3.51 -26.22
CA CYS A 157 -38.71 3.71 -27.57
C CYS A 157 -37.39 2.98 -27.84
N ASN A 158 -36.71 2.50 -26.80
CA ASN A 158 -35.38 1.92 -26.91
C ASN A 158 -35.22 0.63 -26.09
N GLU A 159 -34.59 -0.37 -26.68
CA GLU A 159 -34.16 -1.56 -25.93
C GLU A 159 -32.84 -1.24 -25.19
N THR A 160 -32.88 -1.29 -23.87
CA THR A 160 -31.67 -1.15 -23.06
C THR A 160 -31.00 -2.51 -22.86
N PRO A 161 -29.71 -2.68 -23.21
CA PRO A 161 -28.99 -3.91 -23.00
C PRO A 161 -29.05 -4.40 -21.54
N GLU A 162 -29.11 -5.72 -21.33
CA GLU A 162 -29.28 -6.31 -20.00
C GLU A 162 -28.22 -5.83 -19.00
N HIS A 163 -26.96 -5.66 -19.45
CA HIS A 163 -25.85 -5.19 -18.61
C HIS A 163 -25.97 -3.70 -18.21
N LEU A 164 -26.83 -2.90 -18.84
CA LEU A 164 -27.11 -1.49 -18.49
C LEU A 164 -28.42 -1.31 -17.71
N GLN A 165 -29.17 -2.35 -17.43
CA GLN A 165 -30.42 -2.28 -16.68
C GLN A 165 -30.23 -1.73 -15.26
N GLN A 166 -29.10 -2.08 -14.62
CA GLN A 166 -28.78 -1.53 -13.32
C GLN A 166 -28.55 -0.01 -13.38
N TYR A 167 -27.86 0.47 -14.41
CA TYR A 167 -27.62 1.90 -14.62
C TYR A 167 -28.93 2.68 -14.80
N LEU A 168 -29.86 2.14 -15.55
CA LEU A 168 -31.19 2.72 -15.76
C LEU A 168 -32.00 2.75 -14.44
N THR A 169 -31.95 1.68 -13.66
CA THR A 169 -32.58 1.61 -12.34
C THR A 169 -32.01 2.65 -11.37
N ASP A 170 -30.68 2.83 -11.35
CA ASP A 170 -30.01 3.83 -10.50
C ASP A 170 -30.41 5.26 -10.91
N LYS A 171 -30.53 5.52 -12.21
CA LYS A 171 -31.04 6.81 -12.73
C LYS A 171 -32.48 7.07 -12.28
N ARG A 172 -33.37 6.06 -12.40
CA ARG A 172 -34.76 6.15 -11.94
C ARG A 172 -34.86 6.48 -10.45
N ASN A 173 -34.04 5.80 -9.63
CA ASN A 173 -33.98 6.05 -8.20
C ASN A 173 -33.52 7.48 -7.88
N SER A 174 -32.56 7.99 -8.64
CA SER A 174 -32.05 9.35 -8.46
C SER A 174 -33.06 10.43 -8.83
N LEU A 175 -33.96 10.15 -9.76
CA LEU A 175 -35.05 11.06 -10.15
C LEU A 175 -36.23 11.00 -9.16
N ASN A 176 -36.50 9.83 -8.56
CA ASN A 176 -37.55 9.66 -7.54
C ASN A 176 -37.17 10.27 -6.17
N GLY A 177 -35.89 10.48 -5.91
CA GLY A 177 -35.38 11.03 -4.63
C GLY A 177 -35.27 12.56 -4.59
N LYS A 178 -35.65 13.23 -5.66
CA LYS A 178 -35.75 14.70 -5.75
C LYS A 178 -37.20 15.13 -5.61
#